data_f5814b4cd58bf338d58ffce5db0b9c82
#
_entry.id   f5814b4cd58bf338d58ffce5db0b9c82
#
_cell.length_a   1.000
_cell.length_b   1.000
_cell.length_c   1.000
_cell.angle_alpha   90.00
_cell.angle_beta   90.00
_cell.angle_gamma   90.00
#
_symmetry.space_group_name_H-M   'P 1'
#
loop_
_entity.id
_entity.type
_entity.pdbx_description
1 polymer ?
#
loop_
_entity_poly.entity_id
_entity_poly.type
_entity_poly.pdbx_seq_one_letter_code
_entity_poly.pdbx_strand_id
1 'polypeptide(L)'
;MVLRCQKIYRSQQKKSGTCIGILVDFILDGAIPYLELPATGSDLYNRSGRAYTISRFKGPSFAYGETEYRFPITRNKLLSGVAFFNIQTASDDLGKKIFEYWEPGGGAGLRILLQKQSRTVICIDYAMGKHESRGLFFGLNEVF
;
A
#
# COMPACT_ATOMS: atom_id res chain seq x y z
N MET A 1 -7.39 14.37 -17.98
CA MET A 1 -8.35 13.82 -16.99
C MET A 1 -7.72 12.58 -16.35
N VAL A 2 -7.51 12.61 -15.03
CA VAL A 2 -7.01 11.44 -14.28
C VAL A 2 -8.21 10.63 -13.79
N LEU A 3 -8.28 9.36 -14.17
CA LEU A 3 -9.23 8.40 -13.58
C LEU A 3 -8.51 7.61 -12.51
N ARG A 4 -8.96 7.79 -11.27
CA ARG A 4 -8.51 7.01 -10.12
C ARG A 4 -9.61 6.06 -9.67
N CYS A 5 -9.32 4.78 -9.65
CA CYS A 5 -10.19 3.75 -9.10
C CYS A 5 -9.49 3.08 -7.92
N GLN A 6 -10.02 3.29 -6.73
CA GLN A 6 -9.55 2.61 -5.53
C GLN A 6 -10.66 1.75 -4.97
N LYS A 7 -10.40 0.48 -4.77
CA LYS A 7 -11.35 -0.46 -4.19
C LYS A 7 -10.70 -1.25 -3.07
N ILE A 8 -11.31 -1.19 -1.90
CA ILE A 8 -10.85 -1.88 -0.70
C ILE A 8 -11.89 -2.91 -0.31
N TYR A 9 -11.49 -4.16 -0.24
CA TYR A 9 -12.32 -5.26 0.26
C TYR A 9 -11.82 -5.68 1.64
N ARG A 10 -12.73 -5.71 2.59
CA ARG A 10 -12.44 -6.16 3.95
C ARG A 10 -13.28 -7.37 4.30
N SER A 11 -12.65 -8.49 4.59
CA SER A 11 -13.28 -9.65 5.19
C SER A 11 -12.86 -9.75 6.65
N GLN A 12 -13.81 -9.70 7.58
CA GLN A 12 -13.53 -9.85 9.01
C GLN A 12 -14.05 -11.16 9.54
N GLN A 13 -13.17 -11.96 10.09
CA GLN A 13 -13.53 -13.04 11.00
C GLN A 13 -13.38 -12.57 12.46
N LYS A 14 -14.10 -13.22 13.39
CA LYS A 14 -14.19 -12.80 14.82
C LYS A 14 -12.85 -12.54 15.55
N LYS A 15 -11.73 -13.10 15.07
CA LYS A 15 -10.41 -12.96 15.70
C LYS A 15 -9.30 -12.44 14.77
N SER A 16 -9.44 -12.59 13.47
CA SER A 16 -8.47 -12.17 12.46
C SER A 16 -9.20 -11.59 11.25
N GLY A 17 -8.53 -10.79 10.43
CA GLY A 17 -9.14 -10.20 9.26
C GLY A 17 -8.16 -10.16 8.09
N THR A 18 -8.68 -10.39 6.90
CA THR A 18 -7.95 -10.18 5.64
C THR A 18 -8.48 -8.94 4.98
N CYS A 19 -7.59 -8.05 4.58
CA CYS A 19 -7.90 -6.87 3.78
C CYS A 19 -7.25 -7.02 2.42
N ILE A 20 -7.95 -6.60 1.38
CA ILE A 20 -7.44 -6.56 0.01
C ILE A 20 -7.66 -5.14 -0.49
N GLY A 21 -6.60 -4.49 -0.90
CA GLY A 21 -6.61 -3.16 -1.52
C GLY A 21 -6.18 -3.25 -2.97
N ILE A 22 -6.89 -2.56 -3.85
CA ILE A 22 -6.53 -2.39 -5.26
C ILE A 22 -6.63 -0.91 -5.57
N LEU A 23 -5.57 -0.36 -6.15
CA LEU A 23 -5.49 1.01 -6.64
C LEU A 23 -5.07 0.96 -8.10
N VAL A 24 -5.82 1.63 -8.96
CA VAL A 24 -5.50 1.73 -10.38
C VAL A 24 -5.72 3.16 -10.83
N ASP A 25 -4.67 3.80 -11.31
CA ASP A 25 -4.68 5.15 -11.80
C ASP A 25 -4.29 5.18 -13.29
N PHE A 26 -5.10 5.85 -14.10
CA PHE A 26 -4.82 6.07 -15.52
C PHE A 26 -4.99 7.53 -15.88
N ILE A 27 -4.09 8.04 -16.70
CA ILE A 27 -4.24 9.32 -17.38
C ILE A 27 -4.87 9.04 -18.74
N LEU A 28 -6.08 9.57 -18.95
CA LEU A 28 -6.84 9.36 -20.20
C LEU A 28 -6.49 10.38 -21.26
N ASP A 29 -6.17 11.62 -20.89
CA ASP A 29 -5.94 12.70 -21.84
C ASP A 29 -5.24 13.90 -21.16
N GLY A 30 -4.33 14.56 -21.89
CA GLY A 30 -3.66 15.77 -21.49
C GLY A 30 -2.22 15.57 -21.00
N ALA A 31 -1.39 16.60 -21.22
CA ALA A 31 -0.05 16.68 -20.63
C ALA A 31 -0.17 17.02 -19.15
N ILE A 32 0.20 16.09 -18.29
CA ILE A 32 0.22 16.29 -16.85
C ILE A 32 1.67 16.54 -16.41
N PRO A 33 1.91 17.54 -15.54
CA PRO A 33 3.23 17.75 -14.97
C PRO A 33 3.80 16.48 -14.34
N TYR A 34 5.10 16.25 -14.51
CA TYR A 34 5.77 15.05 -14.01
C TYR A 34 5.51 14.77 -12.52
N LEU A 35 5.33 15.81 -11.71
CA LEU A 35 5.09 15.69 -10.26
C LEU A 35 3.68 15.16 -9.92
N GLU A 36 2.73 15.31 -10.82
CA GLU A 36 1.33 14.87 -10.63
C GLU A 36 1.05 13.48 -11.21
N LEU A 37 2.05 12.85 -11.82
CA LEU A 37 1.91 11.50 -12.35
C LEU A 37 1.60 10.49 -11.25
N PRO A 38 0.71 9.52 -11.49
CA PRO A 38 0.48 8.39 -10.60
C PRO A 38 1.78 7.66 -10.26
N ALA A 39 1.97 7.37 -8.99
CA ALA A 39 3.22 6.80 -8.50
C ALA A 39 3.04 5.96 -7.24
N THR A 40 4.05 5.18 -6.89
CA THR A 40 4.14 4.50 -5.60
C THR A 40 3.95 5.52 -4.46
N GLY A 41 3.00 5.28 -3.55
CA GLY A 41 2.70 6.16 -2.42
C GLY A 41 1.88 7.40 -2.77
N SER A 42 1.30 7.48 -3.98
CA SER A 42 0.46 8.62 -4.39
C SER A 42 -1.00 8.56 -3.90
N ASP A 43 -1.33 7.52 -3.13
CA ASP A 43 -2.64 7.41 -2.51
C ASP A 43 -2.81 8.44 -1.37
N LEU A 44 -4.07 8.68 -0.98
CA LEU A 44 -4.45 9.67 0.04
C LEU A 44 -3.71 9.52 1.38
N TYR A 45 -3.19 8.34 1.67
CA TYR A 45 -2.56 8.01 2.94
C TYR A 45 -1.07 7.72 2.82
N ASN A 46 -0.47 7.84 1.63
CA ASN A 46 0.94 7.54 1.34
C ASN A 46 1.37 6.13 1.80
N ARG A 47 0.49 5.15 1.69
CA ARG A 47 0.73 3.78 2.17
C ARG A 47 0.84 2.73 1.08
N SER A 48 0.45 3.06 -0.15
CA SER A 48 0.65 2.16 -1.28
C SER A 48 2.15 1.96 -1.53
N GLY A 49 2.53 0.73 -1.83
CA GLY A 49 3.92 0.40 -2.17
C GLY A 49 4.86 0.33 -0.97
N ARG A 50 4.39 -0.07 0.20
CA ARG A 50 5.27 -0.47 1.31
C ARG A 50 6.33 -1.44 0.78
N ALA A 51 7.58 -1.29 1.14
CA ALA A 51 8.81 -1.89 0.62
C ALA A 51 9.57 -1.04 -0.41
N TYR A 52 8.98 0.01 -0.91
CA TYR A 52 9.62 0.91 -1.88
C TYR A 52 9.56 2.36 -1.43
N THR A 53 10.50 3.15 -1.89
CA THR A 53 10.51 4.60 -1.65
C THR A 53 9.33 5.25 -2.38
N ILE A 54 8.73 6.27 -1.78
CA ILE A 54 7.66 7.06 -2.40
C ILE A 54 8.13 7.58 -3.77
N SER A 55 7.24 7.50 -4.75
CA SER A 55 7.48 7.90 -6.14
C SER A 55 8.58 7.12 -6.87
N ARG A 56 8.99 5.94 -6.39
CA ARG A 56 9.99 5.12 -7.08
C ARG A 56 9.51 4.62 -8.44
N PHE A 57 8.27 4.20 -8.53
CA PHE A 57 7.62 3.81 -9.78
C PHE A 57 6.55 4.83 -10.10
N LYS A 58 6.70 5.50 -11.22
CA LYS A 58 5.86 6.62 -11.64
C LYS A 58 5.63 6.54 -13.13
N GLY A 59 4.40 6.84 -13.56
CA GLY A 59 4.08 6.84 -14.96
C GLY A 59 2.63 7.22 -15.25
N PRO A 60 2.27 7.41 -16.53
CA PRO A 60 0.92 7.75 -16.95
C PRO A 60 -0.13 6.71 -16.54
N SER A 61 0.28 5.47 -16.38
CA SER A 61 -0.59 4.41 -15.89
C SER A 61 0.11 3.69 -14.74
N PHE A 62 -0.60 3.50 -13.64
CA PHE A 62 -0.10 2.86 -12.43
C PHE A 62 -1.15 1.90 -11.89
N ALA A 63 -0.75 0.68 -11.57
CA ALA A 63 -1.60 -0.29 -10.93
C ALA A 63 -0.90 -0.89 -9.72
N TYR A 64 -1.62 -1.00 -8.63
CA TYR A 64 -1.16 -1.50 -7.35
C TYR A 64 -2.20 -2.43 -6.74
N GLY A 65 -1.74 -3.55 -6.20
CA GLY A 65 -2.56 -4.48 -5.43
C GLY A 65 -1.87 -4.86 -4.13
N GLU A 66 -2.63 -4.93 -3.04
CA GLU A 66 -2.12 -5.34 -1.74
C GLU A 66 -3.09 -6.31 -1.07
N THR A 67 -2.56 -7.31 -0.41
CA THR A 67 -3.29 -8.15 0.53
C THR A 67 -2.64 -8.09 1.90
N GLU A 68 -3.44 -7.94 2.93
CA GLU A 68 -2.97 -7.80 4.31
C GLU A 68 -3.77 -8.76 5.21
N TYR A 69 -3.06 -9.54 5.99
CA TYR A 69 -3.62 -10.43 7.00
C TYR A 69 -3.28 -9.92 8.40
N ARG A 70 -4.30 -9.70 9.23
CA ARG A 70 -4.19 -9.19 10.59
C ARG A 70 -4.59 -10.25 11.60
N PHE A 71 -3.80 -10.38 12.65
CA PHE A 71 -4.05 -11.31 13.74
C PHE A 71 -3.75 -10.67 15.09
N PRO A 72 -4.59 -10.91 16.13
CA PRO A 72 -4.34 -10.38 17.45
C PRO A 72 -3.20 -11.17 18.12
N ILE A 73 -2.22 -10.46 18.68
CA ILE A 73 -1.16 -11.04 19.50
C ILE A 73 -1.61 -11.11 20.95
N THR A 74 -2.26 -10.04 21.44
CA THR A 74 -2.78 -10.00 22.80
C THR A 74 -4.28 -10.18 22.87
N ARG A 75 -4.78 -10.83 23.92
CA ARG A 75 -6.22 -11.08 24.12
C ARG A 75 -7.04 -9.81 24.23
N ASN A 76 -6.47 -8.75 24.77
CA ASN A 76 -7.10 -7.43 24.91
C ASN A 76 -7.05 -6.58 23.63
N LYS A 77 -6.48 -7.13 22.54
CA LYS A 77 -6.30 -6.48 21.22
C LYS A 77 -5.50 -5.16 21.27
N LEU A 78 -4.68 -4.96 22.29
CA LEU A 78 -3.77 -3.81 22.34
C LEU A 78 -2.64 -3.96 21.33
N LEU A 79 -2.18 -5.20 21.11
CA LEU A 79 -1.13 -5.51 20.16
C LEU A 79 -1.66 -6.52 19.13
N SER A 80 -1.50 -6.19 17.86
CA SER A 80 -1.85 -7.05 16.73
C SER A 80 -0.66 -7.15 15.77
N GLY A 81 -0.53 -8.30 15.14
CA GLY A 81 0.44 -8.53 14.07
C GLY A 81 -0.23 -8.38 12.72
N VAL A 82 0.58 -8.02 11.75
CA VAL A 82 0.19 -7.88 10.35
C VAL A 82 1.23 -8.56 9.47
N ALA A 83 0.77 -9.31 8.47
CA ALA A 83 1.58 -9.77 7.36
C ALA A 83 0.94 -9.26 6.08
N PHE A 84 1.73 -8.71 5.16
CA PHE A 84 1.22 -8.15 3.92
C PHE A 84 2.10 -8.50 2.73
N PHE A 85 1.45 -8.54 1.58
CA PHE A 85 2.08 -8.69 0.29
C PHE A 85 1.47 -7.68 -0.67
N ASN A 86 2.31 -7.01 -1.42
CA ASN A 86 1.89 -6.07 -2.45
C ASN A 86 2.60 -6.35 -3.78
N ILE A 87 1.99 -5.87 -4.83
CA ILE A 87 2.53 -5.95 -6.18
C ILE A 87 2.13 -4.71 -6.95
N GLN A 88 3.05 -4.16 -7.71
CA GLN A 88 2.80 -2.94 -8.46
C GLN A 88 3.41 -2.99 -9.85
N THR A 89 2.87 -2.18 -10.73
CA THR A 89 3.37 -1.94 -12.08
C THR A 89 3.07 -0.52 -12.49
N ALA A 90 3.94 0.08 -13.28
CA ALA A 90 3.76 1.41 -13.83
C ALA A 90 4.17 1.40 -15.31
N SER A 91 3.56 2.25 -16.11
CA SER A 91 4.07 2.55 -17.45
C SER A 91 5.15 3.62 -17.34
N ASP A 92 6.13 3.60 -18.24
CA ASP A 92 7.19 4.61 -18.30
C ASP A 92 7.13 5.34 -19.65
N ASP A 93 7.48 6.63 -19.65
CA ASP A 93 7.59 7.44 -20.89
C ASP A 93 8.69 6.92 -21.82
N LEU A 94 9.59 6.08 -21.32
CA LEU A 94 10.67 5.44 -22.07
C LEU A 94 10.22 4.20 -22.88
N GLY A 95 8.90 3.94 -22.98
CA GLY A 95 8.32 2.89 -23.82
C GLY A 95 7.92 1.60 -23.10
N LYS A 96 8.08 1.51 -21.79
CA LYS A 96 7.54 0.36 -21.03
C LYS A 96 6.03 0.48 -20.89
N LYS A 97 5.33 -0.56 -21.32
CA LYS A 97 3.87 -0.63 -21.17
C LYS A 97 3.49 -1.08 -19.77
N ILE A 98 2.30 -0.68 -19.32
CA ILE A 98 1.72 -1.21 -18.08
C ILE A 98 1.64 -2.75 -18.18
N PHE A 99 1.89 -3.45 -17.06
CA PHE A 99 1.95 -4.92 -16.95
C PHE A 99 3.15 -5.61 -17.63
N GLU A 100 4.08 -4.87 -18.20
CA GLU A 100 5.31 -5.46 -18.77
C GLU A 100 6.27 -5.91 -17.68
N TYR A 101 6.28 -5.22 -16.54
CA TYR A 101 7.06 -5.61 -15.38
C TYR A 101 6.25 -5.51 -14.08
N TRP A 102 6.62 -6.35 -13.14
CA TRP A 102 5.98 -6.43 -11.84
C TRP A 102 7.00 -6.28 -10.73
N GLU A 103 6.67 -5.42 -9.78
CA GLU A 103 7.52 -5.15 -8.62
C GLU A 103 6.79 -5.63 -7.35
N PRO A 104 7.06 -6.89 -6.94
CA PRO A 104 6.49 -7.43 -5.72
C PRO A 104 7.20 -6.87 -4.50
N GLY A 105 6.46 -6.73 -3.43
CA GLY A 105 6.95 -6.37 -2.11
C GLY A 105 6.14 -7.08 -1.03
N GLY A 106 6.70 -7.21 0.13
CA GLY A 106 5.99 -7.80 1.25
C GLY A 106 6.69 -7.56 2.57
N GLY A 107 6.00 -7.85 3.65
CA GLY A 107 6.56 -7.64 4.96
C GLY A 107 5.64 -8.05 6.08
N ALA A 108 6.08 -7.68 7.27
CA ALA A 108 5.32 -7.89 8.50
C ALA A 108 5.38 -6.63 9.37
N GLY A 109 4.39 -6.45 10.21
CA GLY A 109 4.32 -5.29 11.06
C GLY A 109 3.55 -5.52 12.34
N LEU A 110 3.61 -4.51 13.19
CA LEU A 110 2.91 -4.43 14.45
C LEU A 110 1.92 -3.28 14.45
N ARG A 111 0.80 -3.49 15.10
CA ARG A 111 -0.26 -2.51 15.33
C ARG A 111 -0.46 -2.38 16.83
N ILE A 112 -0.17 -1.21 17.36
CA ILE A 112 -0.27 -0.89 18.79
C ILE A 112 -1.45 0.06 18.97
N LEU A 113 -2.52 -0.41 19.63
CA LEU A 113 -3.68 0.40 19.94
C LEU A 113 -3.35 1.33 21.12
N LEU A 114 -3.19 2.62 20.87
CA LEU A 114 -2.91 3.62 21.90
C LEU A 114 -4.17 3.96 22.70
N GLN A 115 -5.27 4.18 22.02
CA GLN A 115 -6.50 4.63 22.65
C GLN A 115 -7.71 3.87 22.09
N LYS A 116 -8.47 3.23 22.98
CA LYS A 116 -9.63 2.43 22.61
C LYS A 116 -10.82 3.26 22.12
N GLN A 117 -10.99 4.47 22.64
CA GLN A 117 -12.11 5.34 22.27
C GLN A 117 -11.94 5.94 20.88
N SER A 118 -10.78 6.52 20.59
CA SER A 118 -10.47 7.11 19.29
C SER A 118 -9.96 6.09 18.26
N ARG A 119 -9.69 4.84 18.69
CA ARG A 119 -9.08 3.79 17.87
C ARG A 119 -7.77 4.23 17.22
N THR A 120 -6.99 5.04 17.92
CA THR A 120 -5.68 5.47 17.44
C THR A 120 -4.70 4.31 17.52
N VAL A 121 -4.10 3.96 16.39
CA VAL A 121 -3.18 2.84 16.24
C VAL A 121 -1.84 3.35 15.72
N ILE A 122 -0.75 2.92 16.36
CA ILE A 122 0.60 3.05 15.80
C ILE A 122 0.87 1.81 14.93
N CYS A 123 1.31 2.06 13.72
CA CYS A 123 1.73 1.05 12.76
C CYS A 123 3.24 1.07 12.63
N ILE A 124 3.87 -0.08 12.75
CA ILE A 124 5.32 -0.26 12.55
C ILE A 124 5.48 -1.44 11.62
N ASP A 125 5.89 -1.20 10.38
CA ASP A 125 6.02 -2.21 9.35
C ASP A 125 7.47 -2.33 8.89
N TYR A 126 7.97 -3.55 8.80
CA TYR A 126 9.20 -3.86 8.09
C TYR A 126 8.84 -4.53 6.78
N ALA A 127 9.33 -3.98 5.69
CA ALA A 127 9.02 -4.45 4.35
C ALA A 127 10.27 -4.64 3.51
N MET A 128 10.20 -5.62 2.62
CA MET A 128 11.23 -5.95 1.64
C MET A 128 10.61 -6.04 0.26
N GLY A 129 11.29 -5.51 -0.72
CA GLY A 129 10.93 -5.55 -2.13
C GLY A 129 12.06 -6.08 -2.99
N LYS A 130 11.86 -6.05 -4.29
CA LYS A 130 12.86 -6.38 -5.28
C LYS A 130 14.00 -5.35 -5.29
N HIS A 131 15.14 -5.69 -5.88
CA HIS A 131 16.33 -4.83 -5.98
C HIS A 131 16.86 -4.35 -4.61
N GLU A 132 16.91 -5.26 -3.63
CA GLU A 132 17.39 -5.00 -2.26
C GLU A 132 16.65 -3.86 -1.54
N SER A 133 15.50 -3.47 -2.04
CA SER A 133 14.67 -2.46 -1.40
C SER A 133 14.13 -3.01 -0.09
N ARG A 134 14.41 -2.33 1.00
CA ARG A 134 13.92 -2.68 2.35
C ARG A 134 13.81 -1.43 3.21
N GLY A 135 12.90 -1.44 4.15
CA GLY A 135 12.73 -0.30 5.04
C GLY A 135 11.79 -0.56 6.20
N LEU A 136 11.88 0.33 7.16
CA LEU A 136 10.91 0.45 8.25
C LEU A 136 9.95 1.60 7.92
N PHE A 137 8.68 1.32 8.07
CA PHE A 137 7.60 2.25 7.80
C PHE A 137 6.82 2.50 9.09
N PHE A 138 6.62 3.76 9.41
CA PHE A 138 5.87 4.19 10.58
C PHE A 138 4.61 4.94 10.15
N GLY A 139 3.52 4.71 10.83
CA GLY A 139 2.27 5.39 10.55
C GLY A 139 1.40 5.51 11.80
N LEU A 140 0.54 6.52 11.79
CA LEU A 140 -0.54 6.70 12.75
C LEU A 140 -1.86 6.41 12.04
N ASN A 141 -2.74 5.70 12.72
CA ASN A 141 -4.02 5.21 12.22
C ASN A 141 -3.90 4.20 11.06
N GLU A 142 -4.90 3.35 10.96
CA GLU A 142 -5.00 2.36 9.89
C GLU A 142 -5.88 2.88 8.76
N VAL A 143 -5.51 2.53 7.55
CA VAL A 143 -6.26 2.88 6.33
C VAL A 143 -7.41 1.92 6.08
N PHE A 144 -7.32 0.71 6.65
CA PHE A 144 -8.29 -0.38 6.43
C PHE A 144 -9.18 -0.63 7.63
#